data_ba3e02b02e4c42c37fca375159c2cb9e
#
_entry.id   ba3e02b02e4c42c37fca375159c2cb9e
#
_cell.length_a   1.000
_cell.length_b   1.000
_cell.length_c   1.000
_cell.angle_alpha   90.00
_cell.angle_beta   90.00
_cell.angle_gamma   90.00
#
_symmetry.space_group_name_H-M   'P 1'
#
loop_
_entity.id
_entity.type
_entity.pdbx_description
1 polymer ?
#
loop_
_entity_poly.entity_id
_entity_poly.type
_entity_poly.pdbx_seq_one_letter_code
_entity_poly.pdbx_strand_id
1 'polypeptide(L)'
;MPSTTGQTLDVENPSTGTLLGTISAAGTDDIDRAARSAKAGLETWKAVPGAVKARFLLKLADLIERDAQDLGSLEAVDAGTLYTDSLGLNIPQATGCLRYYAG
;
A
#
# COMPACT_ATOMS: atom_id res chain seq x y z
N MET A 1 -9.03 2.19 -9.70
CA MET A 1 -9.92 1.75 -10.78
C MET A 1 -11.22 1.27 -10.12
N PRO A 2 -12.39 1.74 -10.51
CA PRO A 2 -13.64 1.28 -9.88
C PRO A 2 -13.86 -0.20 -10.16
N SER A 3 -14.47 -0.92 -9.18
CA SER A 3 -14.87 -2.32 -9.34
C SER A 3 -15.96 -2.49 -10.38
N THR A 4 -15.95 -3.60 -11.11
CA THR A 4 -17.01 -3.97 -12.08
C THR A 4 -18.28 -4.47 -11.40
N THR A 5 -18.19 -4.91 -10.14
CA THR A 5 -19.32 -5.45 -9.38
C THR A 5 -20.27 -4.37 -8.88
N GLY A 6 -19.78 -3.14 -8.65
CA GLY A 6 -20.49 -2.09 -7.94
C GLY A 6 -20.70 -2.38 -6.44
N GLN A 7 -20.18 -3.49 -5.93
CA GLN A 7 -20.28 -3.86 -4.52
C GLN A 7 -19.21 -3.16 -3.69
N THR A 8 -19.51 -2.93 -2.43
CA THR A 8 -18.58 -2.36 -1.45
C THR A 8 -18.46 -3.25 -0.21
N LEU A 9 -17.35 -3.10 0.50
CA LEU A 9 -17.10 -3.68 1.81
C LEU A 9 -16.94 -2.55 2.82
N ASP A 10 -17.52 -2.73 3.97
CA ASP A 10 -17.34 -1.81 5.09
C ASP A 10 -15.96 -2.01 5.71
N VAL A 11 -15.32 -0.90 6.09
CA VAL A 11 -14.07 -0.87 6.84
C VAL A 11 -14.39 -0.34 8.22
N GLU A 12 -14.16 -1.15 9.23
CA GLU A 12 -14.47 -0.83 10.62
C GLU A 12 -13.20 -0.63 11.44
N ASN A 13 -13.24 0.31 12.36
CA ASN A 13 -12.21 0.45 13.38
C ASN A 13 -12.29 -0.76 14.33
N PRO A 14 -11.28 -1.62 14.40
CA PRO A 14 -11.34 -2.84 15.22
C PRO A 14 -11.36 -2.57 16.71
N SER A 15 -10.94 -1.36 17.15
CA SER A 15 -10.95 -0.98 18.57
C SER A 15 -12.30 -0.48 19.06
N THR A 16 -13.13 0.10 18.17
CA THR A 16 -14.39 0.75 18.54
C THR A 16 -15.60 0.13 17.85
N GLY A 17 -15.42 -0.64 16.78
CA GLY A 17 -16.49 -1.16 15.92
C GLY A 17 -17.21 -0.08 15.10
N THR A 18 -16.65 1.12 15.02
CA THR A 18 -17.24 2.21 14.24
C THR A 18 -16.83 2.12 12.77
N LEU A 19 -17.75 2.44 11.87
CA LEU A 19 -17.48 2.49 10.43
C LEU A 19 -16.47 3.61 10.12
N LEU A 20 -15.37 3.26 9.47
CA LEU A 20 -14.36 4.21 8.96
C LEU A 20 -14.69 4.66 7.53
N GLY A 21 -15.25 3.77 6.73
CA GLY A 21 -15.58 4.03 5.35
C GLY A 21 -15.92 2.76 4.59
N THR A 22 -15.97 2.85 3.26
CA THR A 22 -16.24 1.70 2.38
C THR A 22 -15.18 1.59 1.30
N ILE A 23 -14.85 0.37 0.92
CA ILE A 23 -13.96 0.08 -0.21
C ILE A 23 -14.71 -0.73 -1.27
N SER A 24 -14.30 -0.61 -2.53
CA SER A 24 -14.87 -1.40 -3.62
C SER A 24 -14.52 -2.88 -3.48
N ALA A 25 -15.52 -3.75 -3.54
CA ALA A 25 -15.31 -5.20 -3.59
C ALA A 25 -15.00 -5.64 -5.03
N ALA A 26 -13.82 -6.25 -5.22
CA ALA A 26 -13.41 -6.76 -6.52
C ALA A 26 -14.12 -8.08 -6.84
N GLY A 27 -14.56 -8.23 -8.09
CA GLY A 27 -15.04 -9.51 -8.64
C GLY A 27 -13.98 -10.23 -9.46
N THR A 28 -14.33 -11.39 -10.01
CA THR A 28 -13.43 -12.21 -10.83
C THR A 28 -12.85 -11.44 -12.01
N ASP A 29 -13.68 -10.65 -12.71
CA ASP A 29 -13.25 -9.85 -13.85
C ASP A 29 -12.25 -8.75 -13.46
N ASP A 30 -12.36 -8.20 -12.24
CA ASP A 30 -11.43 -7.21 -11.72
C ASP A 30 -10.06 -7.84 -11.43
N ILE A 31 -10.07 -9.05 -10.87
CA ILE A 31 -8.85 -9.84 -10.61
C ILE A 31 -8.15 -10.17 -11.94
N ASP A 32 -8.89 -10.63 -12.93
CA ASP A 32 -8.36 -10.92 -14.26
C ASP A 32 -7.77 -9.68 -14.94
N ARG A 33 -8.43 -8.54 -14.83
CA ARG A 33 -7.90 -7.26 -15.34
C ARG A 33 -6.61 -6.86 -14.62
N ALA A 34 -6.58 -7.01 -13.31
CA ALA A 34 -5.40 -6.69 -12.50
C ALA A 34 -4.22 -7.58 -12.90
N ALA A 35 -4.44 -8.88 -13.05
CA ALA A 35 -3.42 -9.84 -13.48
C ALA A 35 -2.88 -9.52 -14.90
N ARG A 36 -3.77 -9.23 -15.86
CA ARG A 36 -3.37 -8.82 -17.22
C ARG A 36 -2.58 -7.51 -17.21
N SER A 37 -3.01 -6.53 -16.42
CA SER A 37 -2.30 -5.25 -16.28
C SER A 37 -0.91 -5.43 -15.67
N ALA A 38 -0.79 -6.25 -14.62
CA ALA A 38 0.49 -6.56 -14.00
C ALA A 38 1.44 -7.27 -14.99
N LYS A 39 0.93 -8.23 -15.77
CA LYS A 39 1.70 -8.94 -16.79
C LYS A 39 2.20 -8.00 -17.90
N ALA A 40 1.35 -7.10 -18.36
CA ALA A 40 1.74 -6.08 -19.36
C ALA A 40 2.78 -5.11 -18.79
N GLY A 41 2.59 -4.65 -17.55
CA GLY A 41 3.52 -3.77 -16.86
C GLY A 41 4.90 -4.41 -16.61
N LEU A 42 4.93 -5.73 -16.41
CA LEU A 42 6.17 -6.47 -16.19
C LEU A 42 7.13 -6.35 -17.38
N GLU A 43 6.62 -6.38 -18.61
CA GLU A 43 7.47 -6.27 -19.80
C GLU A 43 8.19 -4.92 -19.87
N THR A 44 7.48 -3.84 -19.55
CA THR A 44 8.08 -2.49 -19.43
C THR A 44 9.07 -2.43 -18.27
N TRP A 45 8.68 -2.98 -17.11
CA TRP A 45 9.51 -2.95 -15.90
C TRP A 45 10.80 -3.75 -16.04
N LYS A 46 10.78 -4.88 -16.74
CA LYS A 46 11.99 -5.68 -17.02
C LYS A 46 13.06 -4.88 -17.76
N ALA A 47 12.67 -4.02 -18.69
CA ALA A 47 13.56 -3.21 -19.48
C ALA A 47 14.19 -2.03 -18.70
N VAL A 48 13.65 -1.68 -17.53
CA VAL A 48 14.17 -0.59 -16.70
C VAL A 48 15.50 -1.00 -16.07
N PRO A 49 16.59 -0.19 -16.21
CA PRO A 49 17.86 -0.46 -15.56
C PRO A 49 17.76 -0.54 -14.04
N GLY A 50 18.55 -1.42 -13.40
CA GLY A 50 18.53 -1.63 -11.94
C GLY A 50 18.70 -0.34 -11.15
N ALA A 51 19.66 0.51 -11.54
CA ALA A 51 19.89 1.79 -10.88
C ALA A 51 18.68 2.76 -10.96
N VAL A 52 17.84 2.63 -11.99
CA VAL A 52 16.60 3.41 -12.09
C VAL A 52 15.54 2.82 -11.17
N LYS A 53 15.41 1.48 -11.12
CA LYS A 53 14.51 0.79 -10.16
C LYS A 53 14.84 1.16 -8.72
N ALA A 54 16.14 1.17 -8.38
CA ALA A 54 16.61 1.59 -7.07
C ALA A 54 16.12 3.00 -6.70
N ARG A 55 16.22 3.96 -7.62
CA ARG A 55 15.74 5.33 -7.39
C ARG A 55 14.24 5.40 -7.11
N PHE A 56 13.42 4.55 -7.75
CA PHE A 56 11.99 4.49 -7.46
C PHE A 56 11.74 4.00 -6.04
N LEU A 57 12.44 2.93 -5.60
CA LEU A 57 12.28 2.39 -4.24
C LEU A 57 12.75 3.40 -3.17
N LEU A 58 13.90 4.05 -3.40
CA LEU A 58 14.39 5.10 -2.50
C LEU A 58 13.41 6.26 -2.40
N LYS A 59 12.90 6.74 -3.56
CA LYS A 59 11.90 7.81 -3.57
C LYS A 59 10.62 7.43 -2.83
N LEU A 60 10.17 6.17 -2.98
CA LEU A 60 9.01 5.68 -2.24
C LEU A 60 9.27 5.67 -0.73
N ALA A 61 10.46 5.23 -0.29
CA ALA A 61 10.85 5.28 1.12
C ALA A 61 10.81 6.71 1.68
N ASP A 62 11.38 7.69 0.93
CA ASP A 62 11.36 9.10 1.32
C ASP A 62 9.93 9.66 1.43
N LEU A 63 9.03 9.26 0.54
CA LEU A 63 7.62 9.68 0.58
C LEU A 63 6.89 9.10 1.79
N ILE A 64 7.12 7.82 2.11
CA ILE A 64 6.54 7.18 3.30
C ILE A 64 7.05 7.87 4.57
N GLU A 65 8.33 8.18 4.66
CA GLU A 65 8.89 8.91 5.81
C GLU A 65 8.31 10.34 5.93
N ARG A 66 8.14 11.02 4.80
CA ARG A 66 7.51 12.36 4.78
C ARG A 66 6.09 12.33 5.35
N ASP A 67 5.32 11.31 4.98
CA ASP A 67 3.90 11.19 5.33
C ASP A 67 3.68 10.23 6.53
N ALA A 68 4.75 9.94 7.31
CA ALA A 68 4.74 8.93 8.36
C ALA A 68 3.64 9.14 9.41
N GLN A 69 3.36 10.38 9.80
CA GLN A 69 2.35 10.69 10.82
C GLN A 69 0.94 10.35 10.33
N ASP A 70 0.62 10.73 9.10
CA ASP A 70 -0.68 10.47 8.49
C ASP A 70 -0.87 8.97 8.25
N LEU A 71 0.15 8.30 7.70
CA LEU A 71 0.14 6.84 7.46
C LEU A 71 0.05 6.06 8.77
N GLY A 72 0.80 6.46 9.80
CA GLY A 72 0.76 5.82 11.12
C GLY A 72 -0.59 6.00 11.81
N SER A 73 -1.23 7.18 11.66
CA SER A 73 -2.57 7.43 12.18
C SER A 73 -3.61 6.55 11.49
N LEU A 74 -3.53 6.46 10.15
CA LEU A 74 -4.42 5.63 9.35
C LEU A 74 -4.28 4.15 9.72
N GLU A 75 -3.06 3.64 9.83
CA GLU A 75 -2.79 2.26 10.24
C GLU A 75 -3.33 1.96 11.64
N ALA A 76 -3.16 2.90 12.58
CA ALA A 76 -3.65 2.73 13.94
C ALA A 76 -5.18 2.56 14.00
N VAL A 77 -5.94 3.32 13.21
CA VAL A 77 -7.42 3.21 13.20
C VAL A 77 -7.91 2.05 12.35
N ASP A 78 -7.20 1.66 11.29
CA ASP A 78 -7.60 0.59 10.37
C ASP A 78 -7.23 -0.80 10.91
N ALA A 79 -5.99 -0.96 11.42
CA ALA A 79 -5.48 -2.24 11.92
C ALA A 79 -5.61 -2.40 13.45
N GLY A 80 -5.95 -1.34 14.18
CA GLY A 80 -6.03 -1.36 15.65
C GLY A 80 -4.67 -1.42 16.35
N THR A 81 -3.59 -1.09 15.67
CA THR A 81 -2.24 -1.04 16.24
C THR A 81 -2.04 0.21 17.09
N LEU A 82 -1.07 0.17 18.01
CA LEU A 82 -0.68 1.38 18.73
C LEU A 82 -0.03 2.36 17.76
N TYR A 83 -0.44 3.63 17.83
CA TYR A 83 0.14 4.70 17.00
C TYR A 83 1.65 4.82 17.17
N THR A 84 2.14 4.66 18.41
CA THR A 84 3.58 4.65 18.72
C THR A 84 4.32 3.51 18.00
N ASP A 85 3.69 2.34 17.87
CA ASP A 85 4.28 1.19 17.19
C ASP A 85 4.24 1.39 15.67
N SER A 86 3.18 1.98 15.14
CA SER A 86 3.11 2.35 13.73
C SER A 86 4.25 3.30 13.34
N LEU A 87 4.51 4.33 14.14
CA LEU A 87 5.60 5.30 13.88
C LEU A 87 6.99 4.76 14.21
N GLY A 88 7.14 4.02 15.31
CA GLY A 88 8.44 3.59 15.82
C GLY A 88 8.93 2.26 15.24
N LEU A 89 8.05 1.45 14.69
CA LEU A 89 8.36 0.12 14.20
C LEU A 89 7.91 -0.10 12.75
N ASN A 90 6.60 0.01 12.46
CA ASN A 90 6.05 -0.41 11.17
C ASN A 90 6.53 0.48 10.01
N ILE A 91 6.46 1.80 10.16
CA ILE A 91 6.97 2.75 9.15
C ILE A 91 8.48 2.58 8.93
N PRO A 92 9.35 2.56 9.97
CA PRO A 92 10.77 2.28 9.79
C PRO A 92 11.09 0.93 9.16
N GLN A 93 10.35 -0.12 9.48
CA GLN A 93 10.53 -1.43 8.82
C GLN A 93 10.19 -1.37 7.34
N ALA A 94 9.08 -0.74 6.97
CA ALA A 94 8.67 -0.59 5.57
C ALA A 94 9.72 0.19 4.77
N THR A 95 10.18 1.34 5.28
CA THR A 95 11.17 2.17 4.60
C THR A 95 12.55 1.51 4.57
N GLY A 96 12.93 0.82 5.65
CA GLY A 96 14.16 0.03 5.71
C GLY A 96 14.18 -1.11 4.68
N CYS A 97 13.06 -1.82 4.52
CA CYS A 97 12.89 -2.87 3.50
C CYS A 97 13.08 -2.30 2.09
N LEU A 98 12.40 -1.17 1.78
CA LEU A 98 12.53 -0.52 0.47
C LEU A 98 13.98 -0.09 0.18
N ARG A 99 14.66 0.49 1.17
CA ARG A 99 16.08 0.91 1.04
C ARG A 99 17.00 -0.29 0.86
N TYR A 100 16.77 -1.39 1.60
CA TYR A 100 17.55 -2.61 1.47
C TYR A 100 17.47 -3.20 0.05
N TYR A 101 16.26 -3.30 -0.51
CA TYR A 101 16.08 -3.83 -1.87
C TYR A 101 16.42 -2.83 -2.99
N ALA A 102 16.65 -1.58 -2.66
CA ALA A 102 17.12 -0.57 -3.61
C ALA A 102 18.61 -0.71 -3.90
N GLY A 103 19.38 -1.37 -3.09
CA GLY A 103 20.78 -1.46 -3.34
C GLY A 103 21.67 -2.13 -2.47
#